data_fd162b855f3ab33be7c4a3dfcc8dc277
#
_entry.id   fd162b855f3ab33be7c4a3dfcc8dc277
#
_cell.length_a   1.000
_cell.length_b   1.000
_cell.length_c   1.000
_cell.angle_alpha   90.00
_cell.angle_beta   90.00
_cell.angle_gamma   90.00
#
_symmetry.space_group_name_H-M   'P 1'
#
loop_
_entity.id
_entity.type
_entity.pdbx_description
1 polymer ?
#
loop_
_entity_poly.entity_id
_entity_poly.type
_entity_poly.pdbx_seq_one_letter_code
_entity_poly.pdbx_strand_id
1 'polypeptide(L)'
;MKGRQNPAWWVENALEVDLFPMQSKIMNDFYWGGYKELDLYAGMRGGKSVLASIMGTYEYWLLDTMENPAKYYDLMKNQLLFVMCIAPSSKQADDTIFSNIQNFVERSDWFQTWSDSVVKSEEIMNDRKNIGIKILSSQASTGVGRTNKCVVFDEIASFEDTTSKRGAWEVYSRIRKSTDTLKNDGHVIAISSAQRPDDIMITLYQMGLEKKNVLALKIPTWELNPNFTEAELREEYKNDYGTFLRDYACEPSGNMATIFPVSANGEARVLLNKKMDNRLENIYSNDSIQRVLAIDPAVKNDGFGMACGYRHNDEFFVDGAIRFMKVDGEAYISPSEVKELVMRAVVALNIDTVIFDIWMYPELIETLDKKMGINCIKHIVRFEDYKRWVELQEGHLNKEDGYNLNVVYNEVLFNEAKMLIVKNIEGTPKVDHRSNTTKDICDCVCNVLWYLTNNQQKEVYKPAIPIFYTTSL
;
A
#
# COMPACT_ATOMS: atom_id res chain seq x y z
N MET A 1 -24.57 -11.18 -36.11
CA MET A 1 -23.24 -11.68 -36.56
C MET A 1 -22.14 -10.61 -36.49
N LYS A 2 -22.35 -9.38 -37.05
CA LYS A 2 -21.32 -8.32 -37.07
C LYS A 2 -20.80 -7.91 -35.68
N GLY A 3 -21.68 -7.77 -34.68
CA GLY A 3 -21.29 -7.40 -33.31
C GLY A 3 -20.38 -8.45 -32.62
N ARG A 4 -20.50 -9.74 -32.93
CA ARG A 4 -19.59 -10.78 -32.42
C ARG A 4 -18.22 -10.74 -33.10
N GLN A 5 -18.14 -10.23 -34.32
CA GLN A 5 -16.91 -10.11 -35.08
C GLN A 5 -16.19 -8.78 -34.81
N ASN A 6 -16.92 -7.77 -34.37
CA ASN A 6 -16.38 -6.45 -34.04
C ASN A 6 -17.06 -5.91 -32.77
N PRO A 7 -16.48 -6.18 -31.60
CA PRO A 7 -17.05 -5.75 -30.32
C PRO A 7 -17.19 -4.25 -30.19
N ALA A 8 -16.18 -3.47 -30.59
CA ALA A 8 -16.25 -2.00 -30.54
C ALA A 8 -17.38 -1.47 -31.46
N TRP A 9 -17.55 -2.02 -32.66
CA TRP A 9 -18.66 -1.66 -33.52
C TRP A 9 -20.02 -1.95 -32.86
N TRP A 10 -20.13 -3.05 -32.08
CA TRP A 10 -21.36 -3.36 -31.35
C TRP A 10 -21.67 -2.27 -30.31
N VAL A 11 -20.67 -1.79 -29.59
CA VAL A 11 -20.84 -0.71 -28.61
C VAL A 11 -21.40 0.55 -29.27
N GLU A 12 -20.79 0.98 -30.37
CA GLU A 12 -21.21 2.17 -31.10
C GLU A 12 -22.62 2.06 -31.69
N ASN A 13 -23.04 0.86 -32.14
CA ASN A 13 -24.29 0.68 -32.87
C ASN A 13 -25.43 0.02 -32.07
N ALA A 14 -25.14 -0.66 -30.97
CA ALA A 14 -26.13 -1.28 -30.12
C ALA A 14 -26.34 -0.54 -28.79
N LEU A 15 -25.28 0.07 -28.25
CA LEU A 15 -25.36 0.89 -27.06
C LEU A 15 -25.38 2.39 -27.35
N GLU A 16 -25.07 2.79 -28.58
CA GLU A 16 -24.96 4.19 -29.02
C GLU A 16 -23.94 4.98 -28.17
N VAL A 17 -22.80 4.33 -27.82
CA VAL A 17 -21.73 4.90 -27.03
C VAL A 17 -20.49 5.06 -27.90
N ASP A 18 -19.96 6.28 -27.96
CA ASP A 18 -18.70 6.57 -28.62
C ASP A 18 -17.53 6.18 -27.70
N LEU A 19 -16.76 5.16 -28.10
CA LEU A 19 -15.56 4.76 -27.41
C LEU A 19 -14.37 5.65 -27.76
N PHE A 20 -13.58 6.01 -26.77
CA PHE A 20 -12.26 6.58 -27.06
C PHE A 20 -11.37 5.57 -27.78
N PRO A 21 -10.38 6.03 -28.61
CA PRO A 21 -9.56 5.15 -29.44
C PRO A 21 -8.91 4.00 -28.64
N MET A 22 -8.38 4.28 -27.44
CA MET A 22 -7.77 3.25 -26.60
C MET A 22 -8.80 2.28 -26.03
N GLN A 23 -9.99 2.76 -25.66
CA GLN A 23 -11.09 1.89 -25.19
C GLN A 23 -11.56 0.94 -26.31
N SER A 24 -11.73 1.44 -27.55
CA SER A 24 -12.02 0.62 -28.72
C SER A 24 -10.94 -0.45 -28.95
N LYS A 25 -9.68 -0.05 -28.81
CA LYS A 25 -8.55 -0.96 -28.98
C LYS A 25 -8.57 -2.06 -27.92
N ILE A 26 -8.73 -1.72 -26.63
CA ILE A 26 -8.80 -2.70 -25.54
C ILE A 26 -9.94 -3.69 -25.77
N MET A 27 -11.13 -3.18 -26.11
CA MET A 27 -12.31 -4.00 -26.39
C MET A 27 -12.03 -5.03 -27.51
N ASN A 28 -11.48 -4.58 -28.63
CA ASN A 28 -11.19 -5.44 -29.74
C ASN A 28 -10.03 -6.41 -29.45
N ASP A 29 -8.94 -5.93 -28.88
CA ASP A 29 -7.76 -6.76 -28.56
C ASP A 29 -8.15 -7.90 -27.60
N PHE A 30 -8.96 -7.60 -26.57
CA PHE A 30 -9.39 -8.60 -25.60
C PHE A 30 -10.15 -9.75 -26.26
N TYR A 31 -11.19 -9.44 -27.04
CA TYR A 31 -12.04 -10.47 -27.63
C TYR A 31 -11.41 -11.14 -28.86
N TRP A 32 -10.69 -10.41 -29.70
CA TRP A 32 -9.99 -11.01 -30.85
C TRP A 32 -8.75 -11.80 -30.46
N GLY A 33 -8.06 -11.36 -29.40
CA GLY A 33 -6.91 -12.07 -28.87
C GLY A 33 -7.25 -13.36 -28.16
N GLY A 34 -8.54 -13.60 -27.85
CA GLY A 34 -9.00 -14.79 -27.14
C GLY A 34 -8.51 -14.84 -25.69
N TYR A 35 -8.31 -13.68 -25.08
CA TYR A 35 -7.92 -13.59 -23.68
C TYR A 35 -9.07 -13.97 -22.77
N LYS A 36 -8.74 -14.61 -21.64
CA LYS A 36 -9.71 -14.97 -20.59
C LYS A 36 -9.83 -13.92 -19.50
N GLU A 37 -8.80 -13.13 -19.34
CA GLU A 37 -8.68 -12.15 -18.28
C GLU A 37 -8.11 -10.83 -18.80
N LEU A 38 -8.72 -9.74 -18.38
CA LEU A 38 -8.24 -8.38 -18.57
C LEU A 38 -7.84 -7.83 -17.21
N ASP A 39 -6.56 -7.51 -17.05
CA ASP A 39 -6.03 -6.79 -15.88
C ASP A 39 -5.71 -5.36 -16.31
N LEU A 40 -6.66 -4.45 -16.09
CA LEU A 40 -6.54 -3.05 -16.51
C LEU A 40 -6.17 -2.16 -15.32
N TYR A 41 -4.88 -1.92 -15.18
CA TYR A 41 -4.32 -0.91 -14.29
C TYR A 41 -4.36 0.44 -15.02
N ALA A 42 -5.28 1.31 -14.66
CA ALA A 42 -5.48 2.57 -15.37
C ALA A 42 -5.67 3.76 -14.43
N GLY A 43 -5.27 4.95 -14.91
CA GLY A 43 -5.40 6.18 -14.16
C GLY A 43 -6.85 6.57 -13.84
N MET A 44 -7.02 7.38 -12.79
CA MET A 44 -8.31 7.95 -12.42
C MET A 44 -8.87 8.80 -13.55
N ARG A 45 -10.20 8.91 -13.66
CA ARG A 45 -10.90 9.64 -14.73
C ARG A 45 -10.61 9.15 -16.15
N GLY A 46 -9.90 8.02 -16.33
CA GLY A 46 -9.65 7.39 -17.63
C GLY A 46 -10.89 6.74 -18.26
N GLY A 47 -11.99 6.57 -17.53
CA GLY A 47 -13.20 5.90 -18.04
C GLY A 47 -13.16 4.37 -17.92
N LYS A 48 -12.30 3.82 -17.05
CA LYS A 48 -12.16 2.36 -16.83
C LYS A 48 -13.46 1.68 -16.40
N SER A 49 -14.22 2.29 -15.44
CA SER A 49 -15.48 1.72 -14.96
C SER A 49 -16.57 1.73 -16.04
N VAL A 50 -16.60 2.75 -16.89
CA VAL A 50 -17.49 2.80 -18.07
C VAL A 50 -17.14 1.68 -19.04
N LEU A 51 -15.85 1.51 -19.37
CA LEU A 51 -15.39 0.41 -20.24
C LEU A 51 -15.76 -0.95 -19.67
N ALA A 52 -15.54 -1.18 -18.36
CA ALA A 52 -15.91 -2.44 -17.69
C ALA A 52 -17.42 -2.69 -17.70
N SER A 53 -18.24 -1.63 -17.51
CA SER A 53 -19.70 -1.71 -17.64
C SER A 53 -20.13 -2.11 -19.06
N ILE A 54 -19.50 -1.53 -20.08
CA ILE A 54 -19.71 -1.88 -21.49
C ILE A 54 -19.35 -3.34 -21.75
N MET A 55 -18.18 -3.80 -21.27
CA MET A 55 -17.74 -5.17 -21.45
C MET A 55 -18.68 -6.15 -20.74
N GLY A 56 -19.12 -5.84 -19.51
CA GLY A 56 -20.12 -6.64 -18.79
C GLY A 56 -21.47 -6.72 -19.55
N THR A 57 -21.92 -5.60 -20.11
CA THR A 57 -23.13 -5.56 -20.95
C THR A 57 -22.96 -6.39 -22.23
N TYR A 58 -21.79 -6.34 -22.84
CA TYR A 58 -21.46 -7.15 -24.03
C TYR A 58 -21.48 -8.64 -23.70
N GLU A 59 -20.92 -9.07 -22.58
CA GLU A 59 -20.95 -10.47 -22.13
C GLU A 59 -22.39 -10.95 -21.88
N TYR A 60 -23.23 -10.10 -21.33
CA TYR A 60 -24.64 -10.38 -21.16
C TYR A 60 -25.36 -10.47 -22.49
N TRP A 61 -25.11 -9.54 -23.43
CA TRP A 61 -25.63 -9.58 -24.77
C TRP A 61 -25.24 -10.88 -25.52
N LEU A 62 -24.01 -11.34 -25.36
CA LEU A 62 -23.56 -12.61 -25.95
C LEU A 62 -24.44 -13.79 -25.49
N LEU A 63 -24.75 -13.85 -24.19
CA LEU A 63 -25.67 -14.85 -23.63
C LEU A 63 -27.08 -14.68 -24.18
N ASP A 64 -27.56 -13.43 -24.23
CA ASP A 64 -28.94 -13.14 -24.62
C ASP A 64 -29.20 -13.38 -26.13
N THR A 65 -28.17 -13.36 -26.97
CA THR A 65 -28.25 -13.77 -28.37
C THR A 65 -28.33 -15.28 -28.58
N MET A 66 -28.12 -16.09 -27.54
CA MET A 66 -28.25 -17.57 -27.62
C MET A 66 -29.71 -17.97 -27.42
N GLU A 67 -30.15 -18.99 -28.12
CA GLU A 67 -31.49 -19.56 -27.94
C GLU A 67 -31.62 -20.22 -26.55
N ASN A 68 -30.62 -20.99 -26.15
CA ASN A 68 -30.54 -21.65 -24.85
C ASN A 68 -29.10 -21.69 -24.37
N PRO A 69 -28.67 -20.71 -23.53
CA PRO A 69 -27.31 -20.61 -23.03
C PRO A 69 -26.86 -21.86 -22.24
N ALA A 70 -27.69 -22.37 -21.34
CA ALA A 70 -27.36 -23.54 -20.54
C ALA A 70 -27.06 -24.78 -21.43
N LYS A 71 -27.86 -25.00 -22.49
CA LYS A 71 -27.63 -26.08 -23.45
C LYS A 71 -26.36 -25.84 -24.27
N TYR A 72 -26.09 -24.59 -24.66
CA TYR A 72 -24.87 -24.27 -25.43
C TYR A 72 -23.59 -24.61 -24.66
N TYR A 73 -23.60 -24.46 -23.35
CA TYR A 73 -22.45 -24.77 -22.48
C TYR A 73 -22.50 -26.15 -21.83
N ASP A 74 -23.37 -27.05 -22.28
CA ASP A 74 -23.57 -28.41 -21.71
C ASP A 74 -23.84 -28.39 -20.18
N LEU A 75 -24.57 -27.39 -19.71
CA LEU A 75 -24.97 -27.24 -18.32
C LEU A 75 -26.31 -27.92 -18.03
N MET A 76 -26.63 -28.09 -16.74
CA MET A 76 -27.92 -28.61 -16.34
C MET A 76 -29.05 -27.74 -16.88
N LYS A 77 -30.18 -28.37 -17.21
CA LYS A 77 -31.38 -27.68 -17.67
C LYS A 77 -31.80 -26.63 -16.64
N ASN A 78 -32.05 -25.43 -17.08
CA ASN A 78 -32.43 -24.25 -16.26
C ASN A 78 -31.33 -23.76 -15.30
N GLN A 79 -30.05 -24.11 -15.50
CA GLN A 79 -28.98 -23.52 -14.75
C GLN A 79 -28.87 -22.02 -15.07
N LEU A 80 -28.78 -21.21 -14.02
CA LEU A 80 -28.60 -19.76 -14.14
C LEU A 80 -27.14 -19.43 -14.49
N LEU A 81 -26.96 -18.53 -15.45
CA LEU A 81 -25.71 -17.98 -15.88
C LEU A 81 -25.68 -16.48 -15.60
N PHE A 82 -24.61 -15.99 -14.98
CA PHE A 82 -24.52 -14.60 -14.59
C PHE A 82 -23.33 -13.87 -15.20
N VAL A 83 -23.49 -12.57 -15.40
CA VAL A 83 -22.42 -11.59 -15.38
C VAL A 83 -22.42 -10.99 -13.97
N MET A 84 -21.30 -11.13 -13.26
CA MET A 84 -21.18 -10.70 -11.87
C MET A 84 -20.31 -9.45 -11.79
N CYS A 85 -20.84 -8.39 -11.18
CA CYS A 85 -20.08 -7.17 -10.91
C CYS A 85 -19.81 -7.06 -9.42
N ILE A 86 -18.54 -6.85 -9.06
CA ILE A 86 -18.07 -6.80 -7.68
C ILE A 86 -17.32 -5.49 -7.45
N ALA A 87 -17.73 -4.73 -6.43
CA ALA A 87 -17.11 -3.49 -6.03
C ALA A 87 -16.83 -3.48 -4.51
N PRO A 88 -16.04 -2.53 -3.99
CA PRO A 88 -15.70 -2.46 -2.57
C PRO A 88 -16.91 -2.44 -1.64
N SER A 89 -17.98 -1.74 -2.02
CA SER A 89 -19.24 -1.71 -1.29
C SER A 89 -20.44 -1.89 -2.24
N SER A 90 -21.58 -2.33 -1.71
CA SER A 90 -22.81 -2.45 -2.51
C SER A 90 -23.25 -1.11 -3.09
N LYS A 91 -23.16 -0.02 -2.31
CA LYS A 91 -23.51 1.32 -2.79
C LYS A 91 -22.62 1.77 -3.94
N GLN A 92 -21.31 1.52 -3.88
CA GLN A 92 -20.40 1.89 -4.95
C GLN A 92 -20.62 1.05 -6.20
N ALA A 93 -20.98 -0.24 -6.05
CA ALA A 93 -21.34 -1.10 -7.17
C ALA A 93 -22.62 -0.58 -7.88
N ASP A 94 -23.61 -0.13 -7.11
CA ASP A 94 -24.84 0.47 -7.64
C ASP A 94 -24.57 1.81 -8.35
N ASP A 95 -23.81 2.69 -7.71
CA ASP A 95 -23.62 4.07 -8.17
C ASP A 95 -22.75 4.18 -9.42
N THR A 96 -21.93 3.16 -9.75
CA THR A 96 -20.98 3.24 -10.85
C THR A 96 -21.23 2.21 -11.95
N ILE A 97 -20.90 0.95 -11.74
CA ILE A 97 -20.98 -0.06 -12.81
C ILE A 97 -22.41 -0.43 -13.13
N PHE A 98 -23.21 -0.70 -12.11
CA PHE A 98 -24.55 -1.22 -12.34
C PHE A 98 -25.48 -0.16 -12.94
N SER A 99 -25.42 1.09 -12.47
CA SER A 99 -26.18 2.18 -13.07
C SER A 99 -25.86 2.40 -14.56
N ASN A 100 -24.59 2.26 -14.95
CA ASN A 100 -24.21 2.31 -16.36
C ASN A 100 -24.82 1.13 -17.13
N ILE A 101 -24.74 -0.08 -16.61
CA ILE A 101 -25.30 -1.27 -17.26
C ILE A 101 -26.83 -1.15 -17.37
N GLN A 102 -27.53 -0.70 -16.33
CA GLN A 102 -28.97 -0.44 -16.39
C GLN A 102 -29.29 0.55 -17.51
N ASN A 103 -28.60 1.68 -17.53
CA ASN A 103 -28.82 2.68 -18.59
C ASN A 103 -28.59 2.11 -19.99
N PHE A 104 -27.56 1.28 -20.19
CA PHE A 104 -27.31 0.64 -21.47
C PHE A 104 -28.41 -0.32 -21.88
N VAL A 105 -28.90 -1.16 -20.94
CA VAL A 105 -29.96 -2.11 -21.22
C VAL A 105 -31.31 -1.40 -21.45
N GLU A 106 -31.61 -0.36 -20.66
CA GLU A 106 -32.88 0.38 -20.77
C GLU A 106 -32.97 1.28 -22.01
N ARG A 107 -31.84 1.80 -22.50
CA ARG A 107 -31.83 2.74 -23.64
C ARG A 107 -31.48 2.10 -24.97
N SER A 108 -30.87 0.93 -24.98
CA SER A 108 -30.50 0.25 -26.22
C SER A 108 -31.72 -0.28 -26.95
N ASP A 109 -31.89 0.16 -28.19
CA ASP A 109 -32.94 -0.33 -29.09
C ASP A 109 -32.90 -1.85 -29.27
N TRP A 110 -31.69 -2.41 -29.24
CA TRP A 110 -31.53 -3.86 -29.35
C TRP A 110 -32.15 -4.58 -28.15
N PHE A 111 -31.82 -4.16 -26.91
CA PHE A 111 -32.39 -4.80 -25.72
C PHE A 111 -33.88 -4.60 -25.62
N GLN A 112 -34.37 -3.42 -25.94
CA GLN A 112 -35.81 -3.11 -25.93
C GLN A 112 -36.61 -3.91 -26.96
N THR A 113 -35.98 -4.27 -28.10
CA THR A 113 -36.67 -4.95 -29.21
C THR A 113 -36.56 -6.48 -29.11
N TRP A 114 -35.39 -6.99 -28.65
CA TRP A 114 -35.04 -8.40 -28.82
C TRP A 114 -34.77 -9.15 -27.51
N SER A 115 -34.77 -8.46 -26.37
CA SER A 115 -34.53 -9.06 -25.06
C SER A 115 -35.78 -9.09 -24.22
N ASP A 116 -35.96 -10.20 -23.46
CA ASP A 116 -36.98 -10.30 -22.42
C ASP A 116 -36.39 -9.92 -21.04
N SER A 117 -35.35 -9.07 -21.02
CA SER A 117 -34.65 -8.66 -19.79
C SER A 117 -35.52 -7.71 -18.96
N VAL A 118 -35.59 -7.98 -17.67
CA VAL A 118 -36.25 -7.13 -16.66
C VAL A 118 -35.19 -6.50 -15.76
N VAL A 119 -35.15 -5.19 -15.74
CA VAL A 119 -34.27 -4.41 -14.89
C VAL A 119 -34.91 -4.25 -13.50
N LYS A 120 -34.19 -4.62 -12.44
CA LYS A 120 -34.53 -4.43 -11.03
C LYS A 120 -33.43 -3.61 -10.34
N SER A 121 -33.61 -3.26 -9.08
CA SER A 121 -32.68 -2.42 -8.33
C SER A 121 -31.24 -2.98 -8.22
N GLU A 122 -31.08 -4.29 -8.10
CA GLU A 122 -29.75 -4.92 -7.86
C GLU A 122 -29.41 -6.02 -8.87
N GLU A 123 -30.28 -6.27 -9.83
CA GLU A 123 -30.08 -7.30 -10.84
C GLU A 123 -30.86 -7.00 -12.13
N ILE A 124 -30.35 -7.51 -13.23
CA ILE A 124 -31.06 -7.60 -14.52
C ILE A 124 -31.25 -9.08 -14.81
N MET A 125 -32.49 -9.51 -15.11
CA MET A 125 -32.80 -10.91 -15.32
C MET A 125 -33.56 -11.12 -16.61
N ASN A 126 -33.16 -12.13 -17.38
CA ASN A 126 -33.99 -12.73 -18.42
C ASN A 126 -34.36 -14.14 -17.95
N ASP A 127 -35.52 -14.27 -17.30
CA ASP A 127 -35.98 -15.53 -16.73
C ASP A 127 -36.25 -16.60 -17.79
N ARG A 128 -36.60 -16.20 -19.02
CA ARG A 128 -36.87 -17.13 -20.11
C ARG A 128 -35.61 -17.89 -20.54
N LYS A 129 -34.43 -17.24 -20.46
CA LYS A 129 -33.13 -17.80 -20.84
C LYS A 129 -32.30 -18.23 -19.64
N ASN A 130 -32.74 -17.97 -18.43
CA ASN A 130 -32.00 -18.19 -17.18
C ASN A 130 -30.63 -17.48 -17.17
N ILE A 131 -30.60 -16.21 -17.57
CA ILE A 131 -29.42 -15.38 -17.55
C ILE A 131 -29.65 -14.10 -16.75
N GLY A 132 -28.58 -13.54 -16.19
CA GLY A 132 -28.71 -12.29 -15.47
C GLY A 132 -27.38 -11.55 -15.28
N ILE A 133 -27.53 -10.27 -14.88
CA ILE A 133 -26.43 -9.48 -14.33
C ILE A 133 -26.73 -9.26 -12.86
N LYS A 134 -25.72 -9.40 -12.01
CA LYS A 134 -25.86 -9.20 -10.56
C LYS A 134 -24.69 -8.46 -9.97
N ILE A 135 -24.99 -7.58 -9.02
CA ILE A 135 -23.96 -6.88 -8.26
C ILE A 135 -23.75 -7.51 -6.90
N LEU A 136 -22.52 -7.45 -6.42
CA LEU A 136 -22.13 -7.89 -5.07
C LEU A 136 -21.07 -6.95 -4.50
N SER A 137 -21.08 -6.78 -3.19
CA SER A 137 -19.94 -6.18 -2.51
C SER A 137 -18.83 -7.22 -2.31
N SER A 138 -17.60 -6.76 -2.23
CA SER A 138 -16.41 -7.60 -1.94
C SER A 138 -16.53 -8.34 -0.59
N GLN A 139 -17.38 -7.84 0.31
CA GLN A 139 -17.66 -8.44 1.63
C GLN A 139 -18.76 -9.51 1.59
N ALA A 140 -19.51 -9.62 0.48
CA ALA A 140 -20.60 -10.57 0.39
C ALA A 140 -20.11 -12.03 0.32
N SER A 141 -20.66 -12.88 1.20
CA SER A 141 -20.33 -14.31 1.23
C SER A 141 -20.95 -15.14 0.09
N THR A 142 -21.89 -14.56 -0.65
CA THR A 142 -22.83 -15.26 -1.54
C THR A 142 -22.40 -15.41 -3.00
N GLY A 143 -21.26 -14.88 -3.39
CA GLY A 143 -20.76 -14.95 -4.79
C GLY A 143 -20.24 -16.33 -5.22
N VAL A 144 -20.12 -17.27 -4.28
CA VAL A 144 -19.55 -18.60 -4.50
C VAL A 144 -20.66 -19.62 -4.80
N GLY A 145 -20.39 -20.47 -5.78
CA GLY A 145 -21.32 -21.55 -6.17
C GLY A 145 -22.26 -21.20 -7.34
N ARG A 146 -22.06 -20.04 -7.98
CA ARG A 146 -22.76 -19.67 -9.22
C ARG A 146 -21.86 -19.90 -10.43
N THR A 147 -22.46 -20.18 -11.58
CA THR A 147 -21.74 -20.24 -12.86
C THR A 147 -21.76 -18.85 -13.48
N ASN A 148 -20.61 -18.24 -13.64
CA ASN A 148 -20.50 -16.91 -14.21
C ASN A 148 -19.90 -16.95 -15.61
N LYS A 149 -20.54 -16.25 -16.54
CA LYS A 149 -20.03 -15.99 -17.89
C LYS A 149 -18.90 -14.95 -17.83
N CYS A 150 -19.08 -13.96 -17.00
CA CYS A 150 -18.08 -12.93 -16.76
C CYS A 150 -18.11 -12.49 -15.29
N VAL A 151 -16.95 -12.15 -14.77
CA VAL A 151 -16.80 -11.49 -13.48
C VAL A 151 -16.05 -10.18 -13.69
N VAL A 152 -16.67 -9.07 -13.29
CA VAL A 152 -16.08 -7.73 -13.31
C VAL A 152 -15.72 -7.35 -11.89
N PHE A 153 -14.44 -7.12 -11.61
CA PHE A 153 -13.94 -6.55 -10.36
C PHE A 153 -13.64 -5.07 -10.56
N ASP A 154 -14.46 -4.20 -9.96
CA ASP A 154 -14.28 -2.75 -10.02
C ASP A 154 -13.52 -2.24 -8.80
N GLU A 155 -12.52 -1.41 -9.03
CA GLU A 155 -11.65 -0.84 -8.00
C GLU A 155 -11.08 -1.90 -7.05
N ILE A 156 -10.57 -3.01 -7.62
CA ILE A 156 -10.09 -4.18 -6.87
C ILE A 156 -8.99 -3.83 -5.85
N ALA A 157 -8.17 -2.78 -6.11
CA ALA A 157 -7.18 -2.28 -5.16
C ALA A 157 -7.80 -1.68 -3.90
N SER A 158 -9.09 -1.31 -3.94
CA SER A 158 -9.84 -0.77 -2.81
C SER A 158 -10.58 -1.84 -2.00
N PHE A 159 -10.45 -3.12 -2.35
CA PHE A 159 -11.02 -4.19 -1.54
C PHE A 159 -10.24 -4.27 -0.24
N GLU A 160 -10.89 -3.92 0.87
CA GLU A 160 -10.23 -3.81 2.16
C GLU A 160 -9.59 -5.12 2.60
N ASP A 161 -8.34 -5.04 3.02
CA ASP A 161 -7.70 -6.02 3.89
C ASP A 161 -8.33 -5.90 5.28
N THR A 162 -9.57 -6.36 5.42
CA THR A 162 -10.15 -6.44 6.74
C THR A 162 -9.40 -7.53 7.51
N THR A 163 -8.77 -7.14 8.59
CA THR A 163 -8.01 -7.97 9.54
C THR A 163 -8.80 -9.18 10.07
N SER A 164 -10.00 -9.36 9.61
CA SER A 164 -10.87 -10.38 10.15
C SER A 164 -11.33 -11.44 9.18
N LYS A 165 -11.27 -11.33 7.85
CA LYS A 165 -11.74 -12.50 7.09
C LYS A 165 -11.39 -12.65 5.60
N ARG A 166 -11.15 -11.61 4.75
CA ARG A 166 -10.98 -11.88 3.31
C ARG A 166 -10.25 -10.74 2.60
N GLY A 167 -8.95 -10.80 2.53
CA GLY A 167 -8.17 -9.89 1.70
C GLY A 167 -8.60 -9.91 0.22
N ALA A 168 -8.31 -8.83 -0.49
CA ALA A 168 -8.63 -8.68 -1.92
C ALA A 168 -8.23 -9.90 -2.76
N TRP A 169 -7.08 -10.50 -2.45
CA TRP A 169 -6.59 -11.70 -3.12
C TRP A 169 -7.47 -12.94 -2.91
N GLU A 170 -8.02 -13.13 -1.70
CA GLU A 170 -8.93 -14.26 -1.43
C GLU A 170 -10.24 -14.09 -2.21
N VAL A 171 -10.81 -12.90 -2.20
CA VAL A 171 -12.04 -12.58 -2.94
C VAL A 171 -11.84 -12.83 -4.43
N TYR A 172 -10.79 -12.26 -5.00
CA TYR A 172 -10.45 -12.45 -6.41
C TYR A 172 -10.24 -13.95 -6.75
N SER A 173 -9.34 -14.63 -6.04
CA SER A 173 -8.99 -16.03 -6.33
C SER A 173 -10.17 -16.97 -6.22
N ARG A 174 -11.10 -16.68 -5.32
CA ARG A 174 -12.28 -17.50 -5.07
C ARG A 174 -13.36 -17.30 -6.13
N ILE A 175 -13.67 -16.04 -6.47
CA ILE A 175 -14.78 -15.72 -7.37
C ILE A 175 -14.36 -15.95 -8.83
N ARG A 176 -13.12 -15.65 -9.20
CA ARG A 176 -12.55 -15.95 -10.51
C ARG A 176 -12.81 -17.39 -10.98
N LYS A 177 -12.70 -18.36 -10.09
CA LYS A 177 -12.93 -19.78 -10.39
C LYS A 177 -14.35 -20.09 -10.87
N SER A 178 -15.31 -19.21 -10.61
CA SER A 178 -16.69 -19.40 -11.04
C SER A 178 -16.88 -19.31 -12.57
N THR A 179 -15.89 -18.76 -13.29
CA THR A 179 -15.89 -18.71 -14.76
C THR A 179 -15.29 -19.97 -15.41
N ASP A 180 -14.55 -20.78 -14.65
CA ASP A 180 -13.82 -21.94 -15.18
C ASP A 180 -14.75 -23.01 -15.78
N THR A 181 -16.00 -23.06 -15.33
CA THR A 181 -17.02 -23.98 -15.86
C THR A 181 -17.27 -23.74 -17.36
N LEU A 182 -17.12 -22.52 -17.83
CA LEU A 182 -17.34 -22.17 -19.24
C LEU A 182 -16.07 -22.27 -20.09
N LYS A 183 -15.01 -22.82 -19.53
CA LYS A 183 -13.73 -23.07 -20.22
C LYS A 183 -13.15 -21.79 -20.84
N ASN A 184 -13.12 -21.73 -22.19
CA ASN A 184 -12.52 -20.63 -22.93
C ASN A 184 -13.44 -19.41 -23.07
N ASP A 185 -14.72 -19.58 -22.79
CA ASP A 185 -15.74 -18.54 -22.91
C ASP A 185 -16.04 -17.83 -21.58
N GLY A 186 -15.44 -18.26 -20.48
CA GLY A 186 -15.54 -17.59 -19.20
C GLY A 186 -14.51 -16.47 -19.09
N HIS A 187 -14.94 -15.24 -18.75
CA HIS A 187 -14.07 -14.07 -18.71
C HIS A 187 -13.97 -13.44 -17.32
N VAL A 188 -12.83 -12.83 -17.05
CA VAL A 188 -12.56 -12.01 -15.85
C VAL A 188 -12.07 -10.63 -16.30
N ILE A 189 -12.63 -9.59 -15.71
CA ILE A 189 -12.26 -8.20 -15.97
C ILE A 189 -11.93 -7.57 -14.63
N ALA A 190 -10.66 -7.33 -14.36
CA ALA A 190 -10.18 -6.66 -13.16
C ALA A 190 -9.69 -5.25 -13.53
N ILE A 191 -10.32 -4.25 -12.93
CA ILE A 191 -9.97 -2.85 -13.16
C ILE A 191 -9.72 -2.13 -11.85
N SER A 192 -8.69 -1.31 -11.81
CA SER A 192 -8.40 -0.40 -10.71
C SER A 192 -7.37 0.66 -11.08
N SER A 193 -7.36 1.75 -10.32
CA SER A 193 -6.15 2.55 -10.11
C SER A 193 -5.37 1.93 -8.96
N ALA A 194 -4.05 1.82 -9.06
CA ALA A 194 -3.24 1.36 -7.93
C ALA A 194 -3.10 2.48 -6.91
N GLN A 195 -3.27 2.15 -5.65
CA GLN A 195 -3.14 3.08 -4.53
C GLN A 195 -1.78 2.94 -3.84
N ARG A 196 -1.21 1.74 -3.86
CA ARG A 196 0.07 1.39 -3.22
C ARG A 196 0.90 0.51 -4.14
N PRO A 197 2.23 0.54 -4.01
CA PRO A 197 3.13 -0.29 -4.84
C PRO A 197 2.94 -1.80 -4.68
N ASP A 198 2.32 -2.23 -3.60
CA ASP A 198 2.11 -3.63 -3.21
C ASP A 198 0.65 -4.07 -3.29
N ASP A 199 -0.22 -3.28 -3.91
CA ASP A 199 -1.63 -3.66 -4.01
C ASP A 199 -1.89 -4.77 -5.04
N ILE A 200 -3.10 -5.34 -4.94
CA ILE A 200 -3.49 -6.47 -5.78
C ILE A 200 -3.46 -6.11 -7.27
N MET A 201 -3.78 -4.86 -7.66
CA MET A 201 -3.85 -4.49 -9.09
C MET A 201 -2.46 -4.55 -9.73
N ILE A 202 -1.42 -4.08 -9.02
CA ILE A 202 -0.04 -4.17 -9.49
C ILE A 202 0.41 -5.64 -9.58
N THR A 203 0.06 -6.43 -8.56
CA THR A 203 0.36 -7.86 -8.55
C THR A 203 -0.29 -8.59 -9.74
N LEU A 204 -1.58 -8.32 -10.01
CA LEU A 204 -2.29 -8.89 -11.16
C LEU A 204 -1.64 -8.48 -12.48
N TYR A 205 -1.36 -7.18 -12.66
CA TYR A 205 -0.67 -6.66 -13.84
C TYR A 205 0.67 -7.37 -14.09
N GLN A 206 1.52 -7.46 -13.06
CA GLN A 206 2.83 -8.11 -13.17
C GLN A 206 2.72 -9.60 -13.51
N MET A 207 1.84 -10.32 -12.83
CA MET A 207 1.58 -11.74 -13.11
C MET A 207 0.94 -11.94 -14.47
N GLY A 208 0.12 -11.00 -14.93
CA GLY A 208 -0.57 -11.04 -16.21
C GLY A 208 0.39 -10.94 -17.41
N LEU A 209 1.47 -10.14 -17.28
CA LEU A 209 2.50 -10.01 -18.31
C LEU A 209 3.16 -11.34 -18.68
N GLU A 210 3.19 -12.29 -17.75
CA GLU A 210 3.80 -13.62 -17.96
C GLU A 210 2.82 -14.66 -18.52
N LYS A 211 1.52 -14.34 -18.59
CA LYS A 211 0.46 -15.29 -18.97
C LYS A 211 -0.09 -14.99 -20.37
N LYS A 212 -0.13 -16.02 -21.22
CA LYS A 212 -0.62 -15.89 -22.61
C LYS A 212 -2.12 -15.63 -22.73
N ASN A 213 -2.89 -15.96 -21.72
CA ASN A 213 -4.36 -15.84 -21.72
C ASN A 213 -4.85 -14.64 -20.91
N VAL A 214 -3.96 -13.75 -20.52
CA VAL A 214 -4.27 -12.51 -19.80
C VAL A 214 -3.83 -11.32 -20.63
N LEU A 215 -4.72 -10.35 -20.80
CA LEU A 215 -4.41 -9.03 -21.35
C LEU A 215 -4.12 -8.09 -20.19
N ALA A 216 -2.84 -7.95 -19.83
CA ALA A 216 -2.41 -7.06 -18.76
C ALA A 216 -1.98 -5.72 -19.34
N LEU A 217 -2.63 -4.65 -18.91
CA LEU A 217 -2.41 -3.30 -19.42
C LEU A 217 -2.19 -2.31 -18.27
N LYS A 218 -1.21 -1.43 -18.45
CA LYS A 218 -0.96 -0.27 -17.60
C LYS A 218 -1.10 0.98 -18.46
N ILE A 219 -2.10 1.81 -18.19
CA ILE A 219 -2.47 2.90 -19.09
C ILE A 219 -2.73 4.17 -18.26
N PRO A 220 -1.94 5.25 -18.46
CA PRO A 220 -2.19 6.53 -17.82
C PRO A 220 -3.48 7.18 -18.31
N THR A 221 -4.00 8.13 -17.55
CA THR A 221 -5.29 8.77 -17.82
C THR A 221 -5.38 9.35 -19.22
N TRP A 222 -4.37 10.10 -19.67
CA TRP A 222 -4.36 10.80 -20.98
C TRP A 222 -4.29 9.87 -22.19
N GLU A 223 -3.85 8.63 -22.02
CA GLU A 223 -3.90 7.63 -23.09
C GLU A 223 -5.28 6.95 -23.17
N LEU A 224 -5.93 6.73 -22.01
CA LEU A 224 -7.23 6.09 -21.96
C LEU A 224 -8.37 7.07 -22.25
N ASN A 225 -8.23 8.34 -21.84
CA ASN A 225 -9.19 9.41 -22.02
C ASN A 225 -8.51 10.66 -22.62
N PRO A 226 -8.69 10.90 -23.93
CA PRO A 226 -8.03 12.01 -24.64
C PRO A 226 -8.54 13.40 -24.26
N ASN A 227 -9.57 13.50 -23.41
CA ASN A 227 -10.02 14.79 -22.87
C ASN A 227 -9.06 15.36 -21.81
N PHE A 228 -8.05 14.60 -21.41
CA PHE A 228 -6.98 15.03 -20.50
C PHE A 228 -5.64 14.95 -21.23
N THR A 229 -4.77 15.91 -20.96
CA THR A 229 -3.37 15.86 -21.39
C THR A 229 -2.46 15.65 -20.17
N GLU A 230 -1.33 15.01 -20.39
CA GLU A 230 -0.31 14.85 -19.32
C GLU A 230 0.13 16.21 -18.77
N ALA A 231 0.34 17.19 -19.66
CA ALA A 231 0.83 18.51 -19.28
C ALA A 231 -0.16 19.27 -18.36
N GLU A 232 -1.46 19.22 -18.67
CA GLU A 232 -2.50 19.83 -17.83
C GLU A 232 -2.57 19.18 -16.45
N LEU A 233 -2.60 17.86 -16.37
CA LEU A 233 -2.64 17.13 -15.11
C LEU A 233 -1.37 17.35 -14.29
N ARG A 234 -0.20 17.38 -14.92
CA ARG A 234 1.07 17.65 -14.26
C ARG A 234 1.11 19.07 -13.67
N GLU A 235 0.60 20.08 -14.37
CA GLU A 235 0.53 21.46 -13.87
C GLU A 235 -0.54 21.59 -12.77
N GLU A 236 -1.71 20.95 -12.90
CA GLU A 236 -2.76 20.96 -11.88
C GLU A 236 -2.26 20.40 -10.55
N TYR A 237 -1.47 19.32 -10.60
CA TYR A 237 -0.94 18.63 -9.42
C TYR A 237 0.54 18.93 -9.12
N LYS A 238 1.09 20.05 -9.59
CA LYS A 238 2.51 20.40 -9.37
C LYS A 238 2.91 20.47 -7.90
N ASN A 239 2.00 20.88 -7.02
CA ASN A 239 2.22 20.95 -5.59
C ASN A 239 1.93 19.61 -4.85
N ASP A 240 1.37 18.63 -5.56
CA ASP A 240 1.10 17.28 -5.09
C ASP A 240 1.44 16.28 -6.21
N TYR A 241 2.70 16.33 -6.64
CA TYR A 241 3.20 15.53 -7.76
C TYR A 241 3.06 14.03 -7.54
N GLY A 242 3.04 13.60 -6.30
CA GLY A 242 2.79 12.20 -6.00
C GLY A 242 1.36 11.76 -6.30
N THR A 243 0.35 12.60 -6.07
CA THR A 243 -1.02 12.33 -6.51
C THR A 243 -1.10 12.24 -8.03
N PHE A 244 -0.41 13.13 -8.77
CA PHE A 244 -0.30 13.02 -10.22
C PHE A 244 0.25 11.66 -10.65
N LEU A 245 1.39 11.24 -10.08
CA LEU A 245 2.02 9.96 -10.44
C LEU A 245 1.13 8.76 -10.13
N ARG A 246 0.54 8.72 -8.93
CA ARG A 246 -0.29 7.60 -8.48
C ARG A 246 -1.61 7.52 -9.24
N ASP A 247 -2.35 8.63 -9.25
CA ASP A 247 -3.74 8.62 -9.65
C ASP A 247 -3.92 8.75 -11.16
N TYR A 248 -2.99 9.42 -11.85
CA TYR A 248 -3.13 9.72 -13.28
C TYR A 248 -2.07 9.05 -14.15
N ALA A 249 -0.81 9.01 -13.72
CA ALA A 249 0.27 8.42 -14.50
C ALA A 249 0.39 6.89 -14.35
N CYS A 250 -0.40 6.28 -13.48
CA CYS A 250 -0.27 4.87 -13.10
C CYS A 250 1.13 4.52 -12.57
N GLU A 251 1.81 5.47 -12.03
CA GLU A 251 3.08 5.29 -11.35
C GLU A 251 2.84 5.45 -9.85
N PRO A 252 2.35 4.42 -9.15
CA PRO A 252 2.26 4.48 -7.73
C PRO A 252 3.68 4.62 -7.24
N SER A 253 4.07 5.87 -7.09
CA SER A 253 5.37 6.16 -6.55
C SER A 253 5.41 5.51 -5.18
N GLY A 254 6.39 4.68 -4.95
CA GLY A 254 6.84 4.38 -3.61
C GLY A 254 7.03 5.67 -2.80
N ASN A 255 7.00 6.82 -3.45
CA ASN A 255 7.20 8.18 -2.97
C ASN A 255 6.05 8.79 -2.16
N MET A 256 4.80 8.40 -2.38
CA MET A 256 3.72 8.95 -1.54
C MET A 256 3.40 8.13 -0.32
N ALA A 257 3.83 6.88 -0.29
CA ALA A 257 3.73 6.06 0.89
C ALA A 257 5.01 6.05 1.72
N THR A 258 6.14 6.51 1.22
CA THR A 258 7.38 6.54 1.98
C THR A 258 7.70 7.95 2.44
N ILE A 259 8.14 8.08 3.69
CA ILE A 259 8.61 9.38 4.22
C ILE A 259 9.92 9.79 3.57
N PHE A 260 10.75 8.84 3.15
CA PHE A 260 12.01 9.10 2.49
C PHE A 260 11.85 9.26 0.98
N PRO A 261 12.61 10.16 0.33
CA PRO A 261 12.65 10.28 -1.13
C PRO A 261 12.97 8.95 -1.80
N VAL A 262 12.47 8.77 -3.00
CA VAL A 262 12.68 7.54 -3.77
C VAL A 262 13.73 7.75 -4.84
N SER A 263 14.57 6.76 -5.02
CA SER A 263 15.55 6.72 -6.11
C SER A 263 14.87 6.42 -7.46
N ALA A 264 15.60 6.60 -8.56
CA ALA A 264 15.10 6.34 -9.91
C ALA A 264 14.56 4.90 -10.11
N ASN A 265 14.98 3.94 -9.30
CA ASN A 265 14.50 2.55 -9.33
C ASN A 265 13.29 2.29 -8.40
N GLY A 266 12.68 3.32 -7.83
CA GLY A 266 11.49 3.17 -6.99
C GLY A 266 11.77 2.75 -5.54
N GLU A 267 13.03 2.68 -5.10
CA GLU A 267 13.38 2.35 -3.72
C GLU A 267 13.56 3.61 -2.85
N ALA A 268 13.09 3.58 -1.61
CA ALA A 268 13.32 4.66 -0.66
C ALA A 268 14.82 4.87 -0.42
N ARG A 269 15.26 6.13 -0.59
CA ARG A 269 16.67 6.51 -0.43
C ARG A 269 16.91 6.89 1.02
N VAL A 270 17.38 5.94 1.81
CA VAL A 270 17.78 6.12 3.20
C VAL A 270 19.31 6.13 3.26
N LEU A 271 19.86 7.22 3.79
CA LEU A 271 21.31 7.38 3.92
C LEU A 271 21.79 6.80 5.25
N LEU A 272 22.46 5.64 5.19
CA LEU A 272 23.09 4.99 6.34
C LEU A 272 24.56 4.73 6.06
N ASN A 273 25.40 4.98 7.07
CA ASN A 273 26.85 4.87 6.97
C ASN A 273 27.32 3.46 7.35
N LYS A 274 27.69 2.66 6.34
CA LYS A 274 28.22 1.29 6.52
C LYS A 274 29.64 1.22 7.12
N LYS A 275 30.34 2.35 7.17
CA LYS A 275 31.69 2.41 7.73
C LYS A 275 31.71 2.80 9.22
N MET A 276 30.58 3.15 9.77
CA MET A 276 30.41 3.51 11.18
C MET A 276 30.13 2.25 12.00
N ASP A 277 30.87 2.08 13.10
CA ASP A 277 30.62 0.99 14.05
C ASP A 277 29.34 1.24 14.83
N ASN A 278 28.47 0.23 14.94
CA ASN A 278 27.25 0.32 15.74
C ASN A 278 27.59 0.14 17.24
N ARG A 279 27.58 1.25 17.96
CA ARG A 279 27.97 1.29 19.37
C ARG A 279 27.04 0.50 20.30
N LEU A 280 25.78 0.34 19.94
CA LEU A 280 24.84 -0.47 20.71
C LEU A 280 24.98 -1.98 20.48
N GLU A 281 25.54 -2.41 19.35
CA GLU A 281 25.91 -3.82 19.13
C GLU A 281 27.21 -4.19 19.87
N ASN A 282 28.13 -3.21 19.96
CA ASN A 282 29.45 -3.38 20.59
C ASN A 282 29.64 -2.33 21.68
N ILE A 283 29.02 -2.56 22.84
CA ILE A 283 29.14 -1.64 23.97
C ILE A 283 30.50 -1.81 24.64
N TYR A 284 31.37 -0.83 24.42
CA TYR A 284 32.68 -0.75 25.06
C TYR A 284 32.62 0.15 26.30
N SER A 285 33.38 -0.18 27.35
CA SER A 285 33.55 0.69 28.50
C SER A 285 34.48 1.88 28.17
N ASN A 286 34.21 3.05 28.78
CA ASN A 286 35.04 4.26 28.71
C ASN A 286 34.96 5.06 27.39
N ASP A 287 33.80 5.24 26.83
CA ASP A 287 33.64 6.22 25.78
C ASP A 287 33.56 7.65 26.37
N SER A 288 34.38 8.56 25.84
CA SER A 288 34.45 9.95 26.33
C SER A 288 33.41 10.87 25.67
N ILE A 289 32.79 10.41 24.59
CA ILE A 289 31.76 11.20 23.87
C ILE A 289 30.45 11.13 24.64
N GLN A 290 29.91 12.28 24.98
CA GLN A 290 28.61 12.39 25.64
C GLN A 290 27.50 12.21 24.61
N ARG A 291 26.53 11.31 24.88
CA ARG A 291 25.44 10.94 23.96
C ARG A 291 24.07 11.09 24.61
N VAL A 292 23.09 11.21 23.77
CA VAL A 292 21.68 10.97 24.10
C VAL A 292 21.28 9.56 23.67
N LEU A 293 20.43 8.92 24.47
CA LEU A 293 19.83 7.61 24.18
C LEU A 293 18.33 7.77 24.04
N ALA A 294 17.74 7.25 22.98
CA ALA A 294 16.29 7.10 22.84
C ALA A 294 15.93 5.63 22.95
N ILE A 295 14.81 5.36 23.62
CA ILE A 295 14.25 4.01 23.74
C ILE A 295 12.77 4.02 23.39
N ASP A 296 12.36 3.00 22.64
CA ASP A 296 10.98 2.70 22.32
C ASP A 296 10.59 1.36 22.99
N PRO A 297 9.73 1.42 24.02
CA PRO A 297 9.35 0.22 24.75
C PRO A 297 8.42 -0.66 23.94
N ALA A 298 8.71 -1.96 23.88
CA ALA A 298 7.84 -2.94 23.26
C ALA A 298 6.45 -3.02 23.92
N VAL A 299 5.39 -2.83 23.15
CA VAL A 299 4.01 -3.00 23.58
C VAL A 299 3.38 -4.18 22.83
N LYS A 300 3.08 -5.26 23.56
CA LYS A 300 2.28 -6.43 23.12
C LYS A 300 2.75 -7.29 21.93
N ASN A 301 3.52 -6.89 20.99
CA ASN A 301 4.06 -7.72 19.88
C ASN A 301 5.15 -6.98 19.11
N ASP A 302 5.49 -5.76 19.50
CA ASP A 302 6.50 -4.95 18.88
C ASP A 302 7.89 -5.26 19.51
N GLY A 303 8.95 -4.95 18.79
CA GLY A 303 10.31 -5.07 19.29
C GLY A 303 10.68 -3.91 20.21
N PHE A 304 11.64 -4.12 21.11
CA PHE A 304 12.25 -3.07 21.91
C PHE A 304 13.34 -2.37 21.09
N GLY A 305 13.17 -1.09 20.80
CA GLY A 305 14.09 -0.27 20.02
C GLY A 305 15.00 0.60 20.90
N MET A 306 16.25 0.78 20.49
CA MET A 306 17.20 1.73 21.07
C MET A 306 17.99 2.42 19.97
N ALA A 307 18.23 3.74 20.10
CA ALA A 307 19.21 4.48 19.31
C ALA A 307 19.96 5.48 20.19
N CYS A 308 21.24 5.72 19.88
CA CYS A 308 22.02 6.73 20.55
C CYS A 308 22.81 7.59 19.55
N GLY A 309 23.13 8.81 19.98
CA GLY A 309 23.83 9.74 19.13
C GLY A 309 24.33 10.98 19.85
N TYR A 310 25.06 11.80 19.11
CA TYR A 310 25.66 13.04 19.60
C TYR A 310 25.79 14.07 18.47
N ARG A 311 26.03 15.31 18.84
CA ARG A 311 26.38 16.39 17.92
C ARG A 311 27.83 16.83 18.15
N HIS A 312 28.60 16.96 17.08
CA HIS A 312 29.97 17.45 17.13
C HIS A 312 30.25 18.37 15.93
N ASN A 313 30.75 19.58 16.18
CA ASN A 313 31.07 20.57 15.14
C ASN A 313 29.99 20.75 14.06
N ASP A 314 28.74 20.96 14.47
CA ASP A 314 27.58 21.07 13.58
C ASP A 314 27.24 19.82 12.76
N GLU A 315 27.87 18.69 13.05
CA GLU A 315 27.52 17.38 12.49
C GLU A 315 26.68 16.57 13.46
N PHE A 316 25.70 15.86 12.92
CA PHE A 316 24.80 14.97 13.67
C PHE A 316 25.21 13.52 13.47
N PHE A 317 25.44 12.81 14.57
CA PHE A 317 25.82 11.41 14.57
C PHE A 317 24.78 10.59 15.32
N VAL A 318 24.19 9.60 14.65
CA VAL A 318 23.45 8.51 15.28
C VAL A 318 24.35 7.29 15.12
N ASP A 319 25.18 7.01 16.12
CA ASP A 319 26.22 5.99 16.06
C ASP A 319 25.85 4.67 16.75
N GLY A 320 24.61 4.56 17.23
CA GLY A 320 24.05 3.31 17.74
C GLY A 320 22.58 3.17 17.39
N ALA A 321 22.19 2.02 16.86
CA ALA A 321 20.79 1.68 16.56
C ALA A 321 20.62 0.15 16.65
N ILE A 322 19.69 -0.33 17.49
CA ILE A 322 19.45 -1.76 17.67
C ILE A 322 17.99 -2.03 18.02
N ARG A 323 17.49 -3.20 17.61
CA ARG A 323 16.18 -3.70 18.00
C ARG A 323 16.30 -5.13 18.53
N PHE A 324 15.61 -5.36 19.62
CA PHE A 324 15.45 -6.68 20.20
C PHE A 324 14.05 -7.20 19.89
N MET A 325 13.97 -8.31 19.19
CA MET A 325 12.73 -9.01 18.87
C MET A 325 12.57 -10.26 19.70
N LYS A 326 11.33 -10.74 19.80
CA LYS A 326 11.02 -12.09 20.23
C LYS A 326 11.78 -13.13 19.40
N VAL A 327 12.41 -14.08 20.04
CA VAL A 327 12.76 -15.35 19.43
C VAL A 327 11.56 -16.28 19.55
N ASP A 328 11.26 -17.06 18.49
CA ASP A 328 10.10 -17.93 18.40
C ASP A 328 9.71 -18.63 19.71
N GLY A 329 8.53 -18.32 20.22
CA GLY A 329 7.88 -19.00 21.33
C GLY A 329 7.96 -18.33 22.71
N GLU A 330 8.83 -17.33 22.94
CA GLU A 330 8.90 -16.60 24.20
C GLU A 330 8.49 -15.14 24.07
N ALA A 331 7.70 -14.68 25.02
CA ALA A 331 7.19 -13.33 25.05
C ALA A 331 8.19 -12.41 25.75
N TYR A 332 8.63 -11.37 25.06
CA TYR A 332 9.25 -10.18 25.61
C TYR A 332 10.71 -10.28 26.07
N ILE A 333 11.52 -9.25 25.73
CA ILE A 333 12.53 -8.77 26.66
C ILE A 333 11.80 -8.40 27.95
N SER A 334 12.20 -9.02 29.06
CA SER A 334 11.60 -8.71 30.34
C SER A 334 11.95 -7.27 30.74
N PRO A 335 11.12 -6.59 31.56
CA PRO A 335 11.46 -5.26 32.07
C PRO A 335 12.83 -5.21 32.79
N SER A 336 13.26 -6.32 33.39
CA SER A 336 14.58 -6.48 34.02
C SER A 336 15.72 -6.47 32.99
N GLU A 337 15.55 -7.17 31.86
CA GLU A 337 16.54 -7.18 30.79
C GLU A 337 16.65 -5.82 30.11
N VAL A 338 15.50 -5.15 29.85
CA VAL A 338 15.48 -3.76 29.34
C VAL A 338 16.25 -2.84 30.30
N LYS A 339 15.99 -2.94 31.60
CA LYS A 339 16.68 -2.17 32.64
C LYS A 339 18.19 -2.40 32.58
N GLU A 340 18.63 -3.65 32.50
CA GLU A 340 20.04 -4.00 32.43
C GLU A 340 20.72 -3.44 31.17
N LEU A 341 20.08 -3.61 30.01
CA LEU A 341 20.61 -3.10 28.75
C LEU A 341 20.74 -1.58 28.73
N VAL A 342 19.72 -0.85 29.20
CA VAL A 342 19.74 0.61 29.26
C VAL A 342 20.82 1.08 30.25
N MET A 343 20.91 0.45 31.43
CA MET A 343 21.91 0.78 32.44
C MET A 343 23.34 0.57 31.91
N ARG A 344 23.59 -0.53 31.20
CA ARG A 344 24.87 -0.81 30.56
C ARG A 344 25.19 0.25 29.50
N ALA A 345 24.23 0.57 28.61
CA ALA A 345 24.41 1.59 27.59
C ALA A 345 24.70 2.98 28.19
N VAL A 346 23.98 3.37 29.24
CA VAL A 346 24.16 4.64 29.93
C VAL A 346 25.59 4.79 30.48
N VAL A 347 26.09 3.75 31.14
CA VAL A 347 27.44 3.78 31.72
C VAL A 347 28.53 3.70 30.65
N ALA A 348 28.43 2.74 29.72
CA ALA A 348 29.49 2.45 28.75
C ALA A 348 29.60 3.52 27.66
N LEU A 349 28.51 4.14 27.26
CA LEU A 349 28.45 5.13 26.16
C LEU A 349 28.35 6.58 26.66
N ASN A 350 28.58 6.83 27.96
CA ASN A 350 28.53 8.16 28.56
C ASN A 350 27.23 8.94 28.22
N ILE A 351 26.08 8.28 28.43
CA ILE A 351 24.78 8.88 28.18
C ILE A 351 24.42 9.86 29.29
N ASP A 352 24.02 11.07 28.94
CA ASP A 352 23.55 12.09 29.90
C ASP A 352 22.03 12.32 29.85
N THR A 353 21.40 11.93 28.77
CA THR A 353 19.97 12.11 28.55
C THR A 353 19.37 10.85 27.96
N VAL A 354 18.24 10.41 28.53
CA VAL A 354 17.44 9.29 27.98
C VAL A 354 16.05 9.79 27.59
N ILE A 355 15.65 9.53 26.36
CA ILE A 355 14.36 9.90 25.80
C ILE A 355 13.46 8.66 25.76
N PHE A 356 12.24 8.81 26.24
CA PHE A 356 11.21 7.78 26.27
C PHE A 356 10.02 8.21 25.42
N ASP A 357 9.52 7.35 24.57
CA ASP A 357 8.25 7.61 23.88
C ASP A 357 7.08 7.57 24.88
N ILE A 358 7.05 6.59 25.77
CA ILE A 358 6.03 6.42 26.81
C ILE A 358 6.70 6.16 28.17
N TRP A 359 6.08 6.63 29.27
CA TRP A 359 6.51 6.34 30.63
C TRP A 359 6.16 4.89 31.07
N MET A 360 6.73 3.88 30.44
CA MET A 360 6.41 2.48 30.75
C MET A 360 7.28 1.83 31.84
N TYR A 361 8.45 2.40 32.14
CA TYR A 361 9.40 1.83 33.10
C TYR A 361 9.67 2.78 34.27
N PRO A 362 8.70 2.99 35.21
CA PRO A 362 8.84 3.97 36.30
C PRO A 362 10.09 3.75 37.15
N GLU A 363 10.39 2.47 37.49
CA GLU A 363 11.57 2.11 38.28
C GLU A 363 12.91 2.40 37.58
N LEU A 364 12.95 2.19 36.25
CA LEU A 364 14.11 2.53 35.42
C LEU A 364 14.32 4.05 35.42
N ILE A 365 13.25 4.81 35.14
CA ILE A 365 13.27 6.27 35.13
C ILE A 365 13.72 6.82 36.47
N GLU A 366 13.15 6.33 37.57
CA GLU A 366 13.56 6.75 38.91
C GLU A 366 15.05 6.42 39.22
N THR A 367 15.53 5.29 38.71
CA THR A 367 16.93 4.90 38.88
C THR A 367 17.86 5.82 38.09
N LEU A 368 17.52 6.11 36.85
CA LEU A 368 18.30 6.99 35.98
C LEU A 368 18.33 8.42 36.52
N ASP A 369 17.17 8.99 36.82
CA ASP A 369 17.03 10.37 37.26
C ASP A 369 17.62 10.58 38.67
N LYS A 370 17.07 9.87 39.70
CA LYS A 370 17.42 10.14 41.09
C LYS A 370 18.74 9.54 41.53
N LYS A 371 19.16 8.36 41.01
CA LYS A 371 20.37 7.68 41.46
C LYS A 371 21.58 8.00 40.57
N MET A 372 21.39 8.23 39.30
CA MET A 372 22.47 8.44 38.34
C MET A 372 22.56 9.87 37.83
N GLY A 373 21.55 10.73 38.08
CA GLY A 373 21.52 12.12 37.59
C GLY A 373 21.38 12.23 36.07
N ILE A 374 20.79 11.23 35.41
CA ILE A 374 20.53 11.21 33.99
C ILE A 374 19.23 11.98 33.72
N ASN A 375 19.28 12.89 32.75
CA ASN A 375 18.09 13.63 32.32
C ASN A 375 17.13 12.72 31.60
N CYS A 376 15.90 12.54 32.13
CA CYS A 376 14.87 11.69 31.53
C CYS A 376 13.80 12.57 30.86
N ILE A 377 13.61 12.40 29.55
CA ILE A 377 12.68 13.21 28.74
C ILE A 377 11.62 12.31 28.13
N LYS A 378 10.37 12.79 28.09
CA LYS A 378 9.30 12.17 27.33
C LYS A 378 9.11 12.94 26.01
N HIS A 379 9.23 12.23 24.87
CA HIS A 379 8.89 12.78 23.58
C HIS A 379 8.23 11.72 22.71
N ILE A 380 7.03 12.02 22.21
CA ILE A 380 6.27 11.16 21.31
C ILE A 380 6.59 11.59 19.89
N VAL A 381 7.12 10.67 19.10
CA VAL A 381 7.52 10.91 17.71
C VAL A 381 6.31 11.31 16.85
N ARG A 382 6.48 12.39 16.09
CA ARG A 382 5.47 12.96 15.19
C ARG A 382 5.96 12.95 13.75
N PHE A 383 5.07 13.29 12.83
CA PHE A 383 5.42 13.44 11.41
C PHE A 383 6.56 14.44 11.18
N GLU A 384 6.59 15.52 11.92
CA GLU A 384 7.62 16.59 11.84
C GLU A 384 9.01 16.07 12.20
N ASP A 385 9.13 15.11 13.11
CA ASP A 385 10.42 14.52 13.52
C ASP A 385 11.01 13.67 12.39
N TYR A 386 10.17 12.90 11.72
CA TYR A 386 10.55 12.16 10.52
C TYR A 386 10.91 13.09 9.35
N LYS A 387 10.11 14.14 9.17
CA LYS A 387 10.39 15.16 8.16
C LYS A 387 11.75 15.82 8.41
N ARG A 388 12.09 16.07 9.69
CA ARG A 388 13.38 16.62 10.09
C ARG A 388 14.53 15.68 9.73
N TRP A 389 14.36 14.35 9.92
CA TRP A 389 15.37 13.38 9.48
C TRP A 389 15.59 13.47 7.97
N VAL A 390 14.53 13.51 7.17
CA VAL A 390 14.62 13.64 5.71
C VAL A 390 15.31 14.95 5.33
N GLU A 391 14.98 16.07 5.95
CA GLU A 391 15.60 17.38 5.70
C GLU A 391 17.12 17.34 5.98
N LEU A 392 17.52 16.76 7.10
CA LEU A 392 18.94 16.61 7.45
C LEU A 392 19.69 15.73 6.43
N GLN A 393 19.05 14.65 5.97
CA GLN A 393 19.61 13.77 4.96
C GLN A 393 19.77 14.47 3.60
N GLU A 394 18.76 15.19 3.14
CA GLU A 394 18.80 15.89 1.86
C GLU A 394 19.81 17.06 1.90
N GLY A 395 19.85 17.82 2.99
CA GLY A 395 20.86 18.87 3.18
C GLY A 395 22.30 18.29 3.17
N HIS A 396 22.52 17.16 3.84
CA HIS A 396 23.82 16.46 3.80
C HIS A 396 24.19 16.02 2.37
N LEU A 397 23.25 15.46 1.61
CA LEU A 397 23.47 15.04 0.22
C LEU A 397 23.76 16.22 -0.71
N ASN A 398 23.14 17.36 -0.46
CA ASN A 398 23.31 18.61 -1.20
C ASN A 398 24.55 19.40 -0.73
N LYS A 399 25.24 18.95 0.31
CA LYS A 399 26.38 19.62 0.96
C LYS A 399 26.02 21.03 1.48
N GLU A 400 24.86 21.17 2.03
CA GLU A 400 24.39 22.39 2.66
C GLU A 400 25.06 22.56 4.04
N ASP A 401 25.49 23.77 4.39
CA ASP A 401 26.10 24.04 5.69
C ASP A 401 25.12 23.80 6.84
N GLY A 402 25.57 23.11 7.88
CA GLY A 402 24.73 22.76 9.04
C GLY A 402 23.85 21.54 8.89
N TYR A 403 23.95 20.80 7.76
CA TYR A 403 23.17 19.58 7.47
C TYR A 403 24.05 18.33 7.35
N ASN A 404 25.11 18.21 8.14
CA ASN A 404 25.94 17.01 8.12
C ASN A 404 25.35 15.91 8.99
N LEU A 405 24.83 14.86 8.35
CA LEU A 405 24.16 13.73 9.02
C LEU A 405 24.93 12.42 8.80
N ASN A 406 25.23 11.73 9.89
CA ASN A 406 25.83 10.40 9.90
C ASN A 406 24.94 9.45 10.73
N VAL A 407 24.24 8.54 10.09
CA VAL A 407 23.44 7.51 10.76
C VAL A 407 24.06 6.16 10.50
N VAL A 408 24.33 5.40 11.55
CA VAL A 408 24.94 4.06 11.47
C VAL A 408 24.08 3.11 10.65
N TYR A 409 24.73 2.27 9.84
CA TYR A 409 24.04 1.21 9.13
C TYR A 409 23.66 0.09 10.10
N ASN A 410 22.38 -0.22 10.12
CA ASN A 410 21.83 -1.44 10.70
C ASN A 410 20.79 -1.98 9.72
N GLU A 411 20.80 -3.27 9.41
CA GLU A 411 19.92 -3.87 8.41
C GLU A 411 18.44 -3.75 8.78
N VAL A 412 18.12 -3.88 10.07
CA VAL A 412 16.75 -3.75 10.56
C VAL A 412 16.27 -2.30 10.42
N LEU A 413 17.10 -1.32 10.82
CA LEU A 413 16.81 0.11 10.64
C LEU A 413 16.59 0.45 9.15
N PHE A 414 17.45 -0.08 8.26
CA PHE A 414 17.31 0.15 6.83
C PHE A 414 15.99 -0.39 6.29
N ASN A 415 15.62 -1.61 6.69
CA ASN A 415 14.37 -2.24 6.26
C ASN A 415 13.14 -1.55 6.84
N GLU A 416 13.16 -1.14 8.11
CA GLU A 416 12.07 -0.33 8.71
C GLU A 416 11.90 0.99 7.96
N ALA A 417 12.99 1.75 7.76
CA ALA A 417 12.94 3.06 7.11
C ALA A 417 12.40 2.99 5.67
N LYS A 418 12.77 1.96 4.91
CA LYS A 418 12.22 1.74 3.55
C LYS A 418 10.71 1.46 3.54
N MET A 419 10.16 0.93 4.62
CA MET A 419 8.76 0.52 4.73
C MET A 419 7.88 1.56 5.42
N LEU A 420 8.44 2.71 5.84
CA LEU A 420 7.68 3.80 6.42
C LEU A 420 6.78 4.46 5.39
N ILE A 421 5.54 4.71 5.78
CA ILE A 421 4.51 5.35 4.96
C ILE A 421 3.89 6.53 5.67
N VAL A 422 3.45 7.52 4.90
CA VAL A 422 2.66 8.62 5.41
C VAL A 422 1.18 8.32 5.20
N LYS A 423 0.44 8.22 6.28
CA LYS A 423 -1.02 8.12 6.29
C LYS A 423 -1.63 9.46 6.65
N ASN A 424 -2.69 9.85 5.98
CA ASN A 424 -3.46 11.03 6.36
C ASN A 424 -4.69 10.57 7.17
N ILE A 425 -4.68 10.85 8.48
CA ILE A 425 -5.77 10.49 9.40
C ILE A 425 -6.49 11.77 9.79
N GLU A 426 -7.74 11.92 9.36
CA GLU A 426 -8.58 13.09 9.62
C GLU A 426 -7.90 14.45 9.30
N GLY A 427 -7.17 14.49 8.18
CA GLY A 427 -6.46 15.70 7.75
C GLY A 427 -5.08 15.91 8.40
N THR A 428 -4.64 15.03 9.29
CA THR A 428 -3.34 15.11 9.96
C THR A 428 -2.39 14.03 9.40
N PRO A 429 -1.22 14.39 8.87
CA PRO A 429 -0.24 13.42 8.40
C PRO A 429 0.36 12.67 9.60
N LYS A 430 0.42 11.35 9.50
CA LYS A 430 1.03 10.46 10.47
C LYS A 430 1.96 9.48 9.77
N VAL A 431 3.16 9.28 10.31
CA VAL A 431 4.05 8.22 9.84
C VAL A 431 3.66 6.90 10.49
N ASP A 432 3.51 5.90 9.65
CA ASP A 432 3.19 4.53 10.04
C ASP A 432 4.07 3.56 9.24
N HIS A 433 3.92 2.28 9.46
CA HIS A 433 4.64 1.23 8.73
C HIS A 433 3.66 0.37 7.92
N ARG A 434 4.18 -0.36 6.93
CA ARG A 434 3.40 -1.34 6.18
C ARG A 434 3.09 -2.57 7.04
N SER A 435 2.05 -3.33 6.66
CA SER A 435 1.71 -4.61 7.30
C SER A 435 2.95 -5.52 7.39
N ASN A 436 3.14 -6.17 8.53
CA ASN A 436 4.28 -7.05 8.85
C ASN A 436 5.65 -6.35 8.99
N THR A 437 5.69 -5.04 9.20
CA THR A 437 6.89 -4.31 9.58
C THR A 437 6.66 -3.53 10.86
N THR A 438 7.72 -2.96 11.42
CA THR A 438 7.68 -2.10 12.60
C THR A 438 8.41 -0.79 12.30
N LYS A 439 8.46 0.12 13.27
CA LYS A 439 9.20 1.37 13.17
C LYS A 439 9.97 1.71 14.46
N ASP A 440 10.16 0.73 15.32
CA ASP A 440 10.69 0.89 16.67
C ASP A 440 12.07 1.56 16.68
N ILE A 441 12.99 1.13 15.81
CA ILE A 441 14.31 1.80 15.69
C ILE A 441 14.19 3.16 15.02
N CYS A 442 13.33 3.29 14.01
CA CYS A 442 13.11 4.56 13.32
C CYS A 442 12.59 5.63 14.28
N ASP A 443 11.65 5.31 15.15
CA ASP A 443 11.15 6.22 16.19
C ASP A 443 12.28 6.63 17.16
N CYS A 444 13.16 5.69 17.54
CA CYS A 444 14.34 6.01 18.36
C CYS A 444 15.30 6.96 17.64
N VAL A 445 15.59 6.73 16.36
CA VAL A 445 16.46 7.63 15.56
C VAL A 445 15.85 9.03 15.45
N CYS A 446 14.54 9.13 15.22
CA CYS A 446 13.83 10.41 15.19
C CYS A 446 13.93 11.14 16.53
N ASN A 447 13.78 10.44 17.65
CA ASN A 447 13.93 11.01 19.01
C ASN A 447 15.35 11.54 19.27
N VAL A 448 16.38 10.80 18.85
CA VAL A 448 17.77 11.27 18.93
C VAL A 448 17.96 12.53 18.10
N LEU A 449 17.55 12.53 16.83
CA LEU A 449 17.70 13.68 15.95
C LEU A 449 16.88 14.88 16.42
N TRP A 450 15.65 14.67 16.90
CA TRP A 450 14.85 15.72 17.52
C TRP A 450 15.60 16.39 18.67
N TYR A 451 16.17 15.61 19.58
CA TYR A 451 16.92 16.18 20.71
C TYR A 451 18.15 16.95 20.24
N LEU A 452 18.97 16.38 19.38
CA LEU A 452 20.21 16.97 18.89
C LEU A 452 19.99 18.25 18.08
N THR A 453 18.86 18.39 17.42
CA THR A 453 18.52 19.61 16.64
C THR A 453 17.93 20.71 17.50
N ASN A 454 17.22 20.38 18.58
CA ASN A 454 16.57 21.37 19.45
C ASN A 454 17.44 21.82 20.64
N ASN A 455 18.47 21.01 20.99
CA ASN A 455 19.34 21.31 22.14
C ASN A 455 20.77 21.49 21.64
N GLN A 456 21.33 22.68 21.82
CA GLN A 456 22.76 22.92 21.63
C GLN A 456 23.49 22.17 22.75
N GLN A 457 24.09 21.02 22.46
CA GLN A 457 25.00 20.37 23.42
C GLN A 457 26.21 21.30 23.67
N LYS A 458 26.35 21.73 24.90
CA LYS A 458 27.61 22.32 25.33
C LYS A 458 28.66 21.23 25.33
N GLU A 459 29.77 21.42 24.62
CA GLU A 459 30.93 20.55 24.71
C GLU A 459 31.43 20.48 26.14
N VAL A 460 30.96 19.49 26.89
CA VAL A 460 31.48 19.25 28.24
C VAL A 460 32.34 17.98 28.16
N TYR A 461 33.61 18.17 27.98
CA TYR A 461 34.62 17.15 28.16
C TYR A 461 34.63 16.75 29.66
N LYS A 462 33.93 15.69 30.03
CA LYS A 462 34.13 15.08 31.34
C LYS A 462 35.23 14.02 31.21
N PRO A 463 36.33 14.12 31.96
CA PRO A 463 37.36 13.09 31.97
C PRO A 463 36.73 11.76 32.45
N ALA A 464 37.07 10.67 31.75
CA ALA A 464 36.60 9.33 32.10
C ALA A 464 36.90 9.02 33.58
N ILE A 465 35.87 8.66 34.34
CA ILE A 465 36.05 8.19 35.73
C ILE A 465 36.63 6.78 35.63
N PRO A 466 37.83 6.53 36.23
CA PRO A 466 38.40 5.18 36.21
C PRO A 466 37.52 4.24 37.05
N ILE A 467 36.96 3.21 36.43
CA ILE A 467 36.23 2.16 37.13
C ILE A 467 37.25 1.27 37.82
N PHE A 468 37.39 1.42 39.15
CA PHE A 468 38.13 0.46 39.96
C PHE A 468 37.29 -0.81 40.12
N TYR A 469 37.73 -1.89 39.47
CA TYR A 469 37.25 -3.23 39.84
C TYR A 469 37.80 -3.60 41.21
N THR A 470 36.98 -3.59 42.24
CA THR A 470 37.29 -4.30 43.49
C THR A 470 37.08 -5.78 43.22
N THR A 471 38.15 -6.50 42.93
CA THR A 471 38.20 -7.94 43.11
C THR A 471 38.13 -8.18 44.62
N SER A 472 36.96 -8.56 45.12
CA SER A 472 36.84 -9.20 46.43
C SER A 472 37.04 -10.69 46.26
N LEU A 473 38.03 -11.18 46.98
CA LEU A 473 38.31 -12.59 47.29
C LEU A 473 37.09 -13.39 47.72
#